data_2fd5bd21f6dd5a2a48a7bf0a520fc719
#
_entry.id   2fd5bd21f6dd5a2a48a7bf0a520fc719
#
_cell.length_a   1.000
_cell.length_b   1.000
_cell.length_c   1.000
_cell.angle_alpha   90.00
_cell.angle_beta   90.00
_cell.angle_gamma   90.00
#
_symmetry.space_group_name_H-M   'P 1'
#
loop_
_entity.id
_entity.type
_entity.pdbx_description
1 polymer ?
#
loop_
_entity_poly.entity_id
_entity_poly.type
_entity_poly.pdbx_seq_one_letter_code
_entity_poly.pdbx_strand_id
1 'polypeptide(L)'
;MSSHSGWLTLSSPVHRVALDGYQSPQYRMLNWYWPSFLTFGAFILGALYFLRTASLGRQCVPSLLLALMSTAAALQLLVEVSRGLLDYNYPIHDLRLIAIAGLSATFGLTLATFVIWRFRPAIKWWLVGGAAACTVAALVLPSGFDAKSGLALLAPPLFATGVALSAVRTRLVDALVFAGCLLLFASINLFAAGQFLDRYFYFAIAALMLFLFIQQADAFAREESSRQQEQSRADRLQYVIDRIETSDAVTFLSVRDMGRTHRISSQDIAYIKGAGDFVELVLTSGETHLHSATLNDLEDELPAYFLRVHRSYIANSKLIESLQRNASGTGELRLHSNHALPVSRRIMPKIKAALQ
;
A
#
# COMPACT_ATOMS: atom_id res chain seq x y z
N MET A 1 22.98 30.29 -36.75
CA MET A 1 21.68 29.85 -37.28
C MET A 1 20.60 30.49 -36.41
N SER A 2 20.06 31.60 -36.86
CA SER A 2 18.92 32.27 -36.17
C SER A 2 17.62 31.70 -36.71
N SER A 3 16.65 31.41 -35.83
CA SER A 3 15.31 31.01 -36.24
C SER A 3 14.64 32.15 -37.05
N HIS A 4 13.86 31.78 -38.06
CA HIS A 4 13.09 32.73 -38.86
C HIS A 4 11.97 33.42 -38.06
N SER A 5 11.61 32.84 -36.95
CA SER A 5 10.58 33.34 -36.04
C SER A 5 11.26 34.01 -34.85
N GLY A 6 10.98 35.27 -34.60
CA GLY A 6 11.48 36.03 -33.43
C GLY A 6 11.07 35.41 -32.09
N TRP A 7 10.17 34.43 -32.12
CA TRP A 7 9.69 33.64 -30.96
C TRP A 7 10.65 32.52 -30.53
N LEU A 8 11.55 32.10 -31.42
CA LEU A 8 12.46 30.96 -31.22
C LEU A 8 13.93 31.39 -31.34
N THR A 9 14.25 32.64 -31.01
CA THR A 9 15.64 33.09 -31.04
C THR A 9 16.46 32.44 -29.93
N LEU A 10 17.59 31.87 -30.29
CA LEU A 10 18.59 31.34 -29.37
C LEU A 10 19.51 32.47 -28.89
N SER A 11 19.80 32.52 -27.60
CA SER A 11 20.76 33.48 -27.01
C SER A 11 22.21 33.15 -27.41
N SER A 12 22.52 31.88 -27.63
CA SER A 12 23.85 31.36 -27.99
C SER A 12 23.73 30.30 -29.06
N PRO A 13 23.69 30.65 -30.34
CA PRO A 13 23.52 29.70 -31.46
C PRO A 13 24.68 28.72 -31.63
N VAL A 14 25.87 29.06 -31.11
CA VAL A 14 27.06 28.22 -31.15
C VAL A 14 27.48 27.91 -29.72
N HIS A 15 27.20 26.71 -29.24
CA HIS A 15 27.50 26.33 -27.88
C HIS A 15 28.95 25.91 -27.65
N ARG A 16 29.63 25.42 -28.70
CA ARG A 16 31.01 24.93 -28.58
C ARG A 16 31.73 24.83 -29.93
N VAL A 17 32.97 25.31 -29.95
CA VAL A 17 33.97 24.98 -31.00
C VAL A 17 35.09 24.23 -30.28
N ALA A 18 35.39 23.00 -30.69
CA ALA A 18 36.47 22.21 -30.12
C ALA A 18 37.50 21.92 -31.24
N LEU A 19 38.75 22.22 -30.95
CA LEU A 19 39.92 21.76 -31.75
C LEU A 19 40.43 20.51 -31.05
N ASP A 20 40.42 19.37 -31.77
CA ASP A 20 40.88 18.09 -31.27
C ASP A 20 41.63 17.33 -32.35
N GLY A 21 42.47 16.37 -31.92
CA GLY A 21 43.18 15.49 -32.88
C GLY A 21 42.20 14.65 -33.71
N TYR A 22 42.62 14.16 -34.87
CA TYR A 22 41.79 13.38 -35.78
C TYR A 22 41.35 12.08 -35.12
N GLN A 23 40.09 12.03 -34.75
CA GLN A 23 39.40 10.81 -34.28
C GLN A 23 38.23 10.50 -35.20
N SER A 24 37.86 9.20 -35.32
CA SER A 24 36.68 8.85 -36.12
C SER A 24 35.43 9.57 -35.53
N PRO A 25 34.55 10.09 -36.39
CA PRO A 25 33.32 10.78 -35.93
C PRO A 25 32.52 9.91 -34.98
N GLN A 26 32.46 8.61 -35.21
CA GLN A 26 31.71 7.62 -34.37
C GLN A 26 32.28 7.48 -32.95
N TYR A 27 33.62 7.43 -32.79
CA TYR A 27 34.27 7.34 -31.48
C TYR A 27 34.04 8.61 -30.66
N ARG A 28 34.08 9.78 -31.29
CA ARG A 28 33.84 11.07 -30.68
C ARG A 28 32.39 11.20 -30.19
N MET A 29 31.42 10.73 -30.99
CA MET A 29 30.03 10.68 -30.63
C MET A 29 29.79 9.77 -29.44
N LEU A 30 30.27 8.53 -29.43
CA LEU A 30 30.11 7.60 -28.32
C LEU A 30 30.72 8.16 -27.04
N ASN A 31 31.93 8.73 -27.10
CA ASN A 31 32.59 9.28 -25.91
C ASN A 31 31.90 10.54 -25.37
N TRP A 32 31.15 11.28 -26.23
CA TRP A 32 30.43 12.46 -25.82
C TRP A 32 29.04 12.14 -25.27
N TYR A 33 28.29 11.23 -25.90
CA TYR A 33 26.89 10.95 -25.60
C TYR A 33 26.63 9.73 -24.69
N TRP A 34 27.66 8.97 -24.29
CA TRP A 34 27.46 7.80 -23.44
C TRP A 34 26.68 8.11 -22.12
N PRO A 35 26.88 9.28 -21.42
CA PRO A 35 26.11 9.58 -20.25
C PRO A 35 24.64 9.81 -20.57
N SER A 36 24.35 10.41 -21.75
CA SER A 36 22.98 10.65 -22.22
C SER A 36 22.27 9.33 -22.53
N PHE A 37 22.96 8.35 -23.12
CA PHE A 37 22.37 7.03 -23.35
C PHE A 37 22.06 6.29 -22.04
N LEU A 38 22.92 6.43 -21.03
CA LEU A 38 22.68 5.84 -19.71
C LEU A 38 21.42 6.43 -19.05
N THR A 39 21.30 7.76 -19.02
CA THR A 39 20.13 8.43 -18.45
C THR A 39 18.87 8.16 -19.26
N PHE A 40 18.95 8.08 -20.60
CA PHE A 40 17.84 7.68 -21.46
C PHE A 40 17.33 6.28 -21.10
N GLY A 41 18.23 5.30 -20.95
CA GLY A 41 17.88 3.94 -20.52
C GLY A 41 17.17 3.94 -19.16
N ALA A 42 17.68 4.71 -18.19
CA ALA A 42 17.07 4.85 -16.88
C ALA A 42 15.65 5.44 -16.94
N PHE A 43 15.42 6.47 -17.78
CA PHE A 43 14.10 7.06 -17.97
C PHE A 43 13.12 6.09 -18.62
N ILE A 44 13.53 5.34 -19.64
CA ILE A 44 12.68 4.31 -20.26
C ILE A 44 12.30 3.22 -19.27
N LEU A 45 13.26 2.70 -18.51
CA LEU A 45 12.99 1.70 -17.48
C LEU A 45 12.02 2.24 -16.40
N GLY A 46 12.22 3.49 -15.97
CA GLY A 46 11.31 4.16 -15.05
C GLY A 46 9.91 4.29 -15.63
N ALA A 47 9.77 4.71 -16.88
CA ALA A 47 8.48 4.84 -17.55
C ALA A 47 7.74 3.48 -17.62
N LEU A 48 8.43 2.42 -18.05
CA LEU A 48 7.87 1.07 -18.13
C LEU A 48 7.46 0.52 -16.77
N TYR A 49 8.29 0.71 -15.75
CA TYR A 49 8.00 0.29 -14.39
C TYR A 49 6.72 0.96 -13.85
N PHE A 50 6.61 2.29 -13.97
CA PHE A 50 5.43 2.99 -13.46
C PHE A 50 4.18 2.77 -14.30
N LEU A 51 4.32 2.58 -15.60
CA LEU A 51 3.20 2.18 -16.46
C LEU A 51 2.66 0.80 -16.05
N ARG A 52 3.56 -0.16 -15.80
CA ARG A 52 3.20 -1.48 -15.27
C ARG A 52 2.52 -1.38 -13.90
N THR A 53 3.05 -0.54 -13.00
CA THR A 53 2.47 -0.32 -11.66
C THR A 53 1.08 0.29 -11.76
N ALA A 54 0.88 1.25 -12.65
CA ALA A 54 -0.42 1.85 -12.91
C ALA A 54 -1.44 0.83 -13.45
N SER A 55 -1.01 -0.08 -14.35
CA SER A 55 -1.87 -1.12 -14.92
C SER A 55 -2.35 -2.15 -13.89
N LEU A 56 -1.63 -2.33 -12.78
CA LEU A 56 -2.03 -3.18 -11.67
C LEU A 56 -3.06 -2.55 -10.73
N GLY A 57 -3.56 -1.34 -11.06
CA GLY A 57 -4.58 -0.63 -10.28
C GLY A 57 -4.08 -0.03 -8.95
N ARG A 58 -2.77 -0.11 -8.67
CA ARG A 58 -2.17 0.41 -7.44
C ARG A 58 -1.75 1.86 -7.65
N GLN A 59 -2.37 2.79 -6.91
CA GLN A 59 -2.07 4.23 -6.99
C GLN A 59 -1.92 4.73 -8.45
N CYS A 60 -2.94 4.47 -9.29
CA CYS A 60 -2.88 4.71 -10.74
C CYS A 60 -2.41 6.12 -11.10
N VAL A 61 -2.94 7.17 -10.44
CA VAL A 61 -2.65 8.55 -10.82
C VAL A 61 -1.20 8.94 -10.53
N PRO A 62 -0.63 8.74 -9.32
CA PRO A 62 0.78 9.02 -9.09
C PRO A 62 1.72 8.25 -10.01
N SER A 63 1.42 6.96 -10.25
CA SER A 63 2.24 6.12 -11.13
C SER A 63 2.18 6.59 -12.59
N LEU A 64 1.01 6.98 -13.09
CA LEU A 64 0.87 7.55 -14.44
C LEU A 64 1.62 8.88 -14.58
N LEU A 65 1.57 9.74 -13.56
CA LEU A 65 2.33 11.00 -13.56
C LEU A 65 3.83 10.75 -13.63
N LEU A 66 4.36 9.80 -12.84
CA LEU A 66 5.77 9.43 -12.88
C LEU A 66 6.16 8.76 -14.21
N ALA A 67 5.31 7.93 -14.79
CA ALA A 67 5.52 7.37 -16.11
C ALA A 67 5.58 8.46 -17.19
N LEU A 68 4.65 9.42 -17.14
CA LEU A 68 4.60 10.55 -18.08
C LEU A 68 5.84 11.46 -17.93
N MET A 69 6.26 11.76 -16.70
CA MET A 69 7.50 12.50 -16.44
C MET A 69 8.73 11.80 -17.01
N SER A 70 8.89 10.48 -16.75
CA SER A 70 9.98 9.67 -17.27
C SER A 70 9.99 9.64 -18.79
N THR A 71 8.82 9.49 -19.41
CA THR A 71 8.67 9.50 -20.87
C THR A 71 9.00 10.89 -21.45
N ALA A 72 8.53 11.97 -20.82
CA ALA A 72 8.85 13.32 -21.26
C ALA A 72 10.36 13.59 -21.18
N ALA A 73 11.03 13.18 -20.08
CA ALA A 73 12.48 13.31 -19.94
C ALA A 73 13.25 12.49 -20.98
N ALA A 74 12.83 11.25 -21.25
CA ALA A 74 13.44 10.40 -22.28
C ALA A 74 13.29 11.02 -23.68
N LEU A 75 12.10 11.48 -24.05
CA LEU A 75 11.84 12.10 -25.34
C LEU A 75 12.60 13.42 -25.49
N GLN A 76 12.64 14.25 -24.43
CA GLN A 76 13.40 15.49 -24.44
C GLN A 76 14.88 15.24 -24.67
N LEU A 77 15.48 14.24 -23.99
CA LEU A 77 16.86 13.82 -24.18
C LEU A 77 17.11 13.35 -25.61
N LEU A 78 16.20 12.55 -26.18
CA LEU A 78 16.29 12.07 -27.55
C LEU A 78 16.28 13.22 -28.56
N VAL A 79 15.35 14.18 -28.39
CA VAL A 79 15.25 15.37 -29.21
C VAL A 79 16.49 16.27 -29.07
N GLU A 80 17.09 16.35 -27.88
CA GLU A 80 18.31 17.12 -27.64
C GLU A 80 19.52 16.49 -28.33
N VAL A 81 19.72 15.19 -28.16
CA VAL A 81 20.82 14.44 -28.74
C VAL A 81 20.72 14.32 -30.27
N SER A 82 19.50 14.37 -30.83
CA SER A 82 19.27 14.28 -32.28
C SER A 82 20.04 15.30 -33.10
N ARG A 83 20.35 16.47 -32.53
CA ARG A 83 21.15 17.52 -33.18
C ARG A 83 22.59 17.05 -33.50
N GLY A 84 23.14 16.21 -32.65
CA GLY A 84 24.50 15.69 -32.86
C GLY A 84 24.55 14.41 -33.71
N LEU A 85 23.42 13.73 -33.87
CA LEU A 85 23.33 12.44 -34.54
C LEU A 85 22.85 12.56 -36.01
N LEU A 86 22.00 13.55 -36.30
CA LEU A 86 21.32 13.68 -37.57
C LEU A 86 21.59 15.06 -38.18
N ASP A 87 21.96 15.05 -39.48
CA ASP A 87 21.96 16.28 -40.29
C ASP A 87 20.55 16.55 -40.79
N TYR A 88 19.98 17.68 -40.42
CA TYR A 88 18.62 18.07 -40.79
C TYR A 88 18.53 19.52 -41.27
N ASN A 89 17.53 19.76 -42.11
CA ASN A 89 17.24 21.08 -42.68
C ASN A 89 16.56 22.03 -41.66
N TYR A 90 16.64 23.32 -41.91
CA TYR A 90 16.18 24.38 -41.04
C TYR A 90 14.72 24.23 -40.49
N PRO A 91 13.71 23.83 -41.26
CA PRO A 91 12.35 23.67 -40.74
C PRO A 91 12.24 22.65 -39.59
N ILE A 92 13.06 21.60 -39.64
CA ILE A 92 13.12 20.56 -38.60
C ILE A 92 13.72 21.11 -37.30
N HIS A 93 14.63 22.11 -37.40
CA HIS A 93 15.21 22.77 -36.24
C HIS A 93 14.16 23.50 -35.39
N ASP A 94 13.26 24.27 -36.04
CA ASP A 94 12.18 24.97 -35.34
C ASP A 94 11.21 24.00 -34.68
N LEU A 95 10.84 22.90 -35.36
CA LEU A 95 10.02 21.84 -34.79
C LEU A 95 10.69 21.19 -33.56
N ARG A 96 12.01 20.96 -33.63
CA ARG A 96 12.79 20.44 -32.50
C ARG A 96 12.75 21.39 -31.30
N LEU A 97 12.92 22.70 -31.51
CA LEU A 97 12.83 23.68 -30.42
C LEU A 97 11.45 23.70 -29.78
N ILE A 98 10.39 23.64 -30.57
CA ILE A 98 9.02 23.56 -30.08
C ILE A 98 8.82 22.28 -29.25
N ALA A 99 9.35 21.15 -29.74
CA ALA A 99 9.28 19.87 -29.03
C ALA A 99 10.00 19.94 -27.66
N ILE A 100 11.20 20.52 -27.58
CA ILE A 100 11.94 20.70 -26.32
C ILE A 100 11.13 21.57 -25.33
N ALA A 101 10.61 22.71 -25.77
CA ALA A 101 9.81 23.58 -24.91
C ALA A 101 8.52 22.89 -24.41
N GLY A 102 7.84 22.14 -25.30
CA GLY A 102 6.65 21.37 -24.96
C GLY A 102 6.91 20.23 -23.96
N LEU A 103 8.02 19.51 -24.17
CA LEU A 103 8.42 18.42 -23.25
C LEU A 103 8.87 18.96 -21.90
N SER A 104 9.60 20.07 -21.85
CA SER A 104 9.97 20.77 -20.61
C SER A 104 8.74 21.21 -19.84
N ALA A 105 7.75 21.80 -20.54
CA ALA A 105 6.47 22.20 -19.94
C ALA A 105 5.67 21.01 -19.42
N THR A 106 5.64 19.89 -20.18
CA THR A 106 4.99 18.65 -19.77
C THR A 106 5.64 18.09 -18.52
N PHE A 107 6.96 18.03 -18.46
CA PHE A 107 7.70 17.58 -17.29
C PHE A 107 7.40 18.45 -16.06
N GLY A 108 7.52 19.77 -16.19
CA GLY A 108 7.27 20.71 -15.09
C GLY A 108 5.83 20.63 -14.56
N LEU A 109 4.84 20.59 -15.46
CA LEU A 109 3.43 20.50 -15.09
C LEU A 109 3.07 19.15 -14.43
N THR A 110 3.60 18.05 -14.94
CA THR A 110 3.37 16.73 -14.35
C THR A 110 4.04 16.60 -12.98
N LEU A 111 5.23 17.17 -12.79
CA LEU A 111 5.90 17.26 -11.50
C LEU A 111 5.07 18.07 -10.50
N ALA A 112 4.60 19.25 -10.90
CA ALA A 112 3.72 20.05 -10.04
C ALA A 112 2.43 19.30 -9.69
N THR A 113 1.80 18.65 -10.66
CA THR A 113 0.59 17.86 -10.44
C THR A 113 0.83 16.71 -9.48
N PHE A 114 1.97 16.00 -9.57
CA PHE A 114 2.35 14.94 -8.65
C PHE A 114 2.45 15.45 -7.20
N VAL A 115 3.14 16.59 -6.99
CA VAL A 115 3.28 17.21 -5.67
C VAL A 115 1.92 17.67 -5.11
N ILE A 116 1.10 18.33 -5.95
CA ILE A 116 -0.25 18.79 -5.58
C ILE A 116 -1.11 17.58 -5.15
N TRP A 117 -1.09 16.50 -5.93
CA TRP A 117 -1.84 15.28 -5.62
C TRP A 117 -1.44 14.69 -4.27
N ARG A 118 -0.14 14.70 -3.95
CA ARG A 118 0.40 14.17 -2.70
C ARG A 118 0.02 15.01 -1.47
N PHE A 119 0.07 16.34 -1.58
CA PHE A 119 -0.07 17.23 -0.42
C PHE A 119 -1.45 17.89 -0.28
N ARG A 120 -2.17 18.10 -1.37
CA ARG A 120 -3.45 18.83 -1.39
C ARG A 120 -4.52 18.17 -2.26
N PRO A 121 -4.91 16.90 -1.94
CA PRO A 121 -5.87 16.16 -2.78
C PRO A 121 -7.26 16.80 -2.85
N ALA A 122 -7.69 17.55 -1.82
CA ALA A 122 -9.03 18.15 -1.76
C ALA A 122 -9.23 19.28 -2.78
N ILE A 123 -8.19 20.11 -2.99
CA ILE A 123 -8.26 21.30 -3.88
C ILE A 123 -7.34 21.17 -5.11
N LYS A 124 -6.98 19.94 -5.44
CA LYS A 124 -5.98 19.62 -6.48
C LYS A 124 -6.27 20.26 -7.83
N TRP A 125 -7.51 20.28 -8.29
CA TRP A 125 -7.86 20.78 -9.61
C TRP A 125 -7.64 22.29 -9.76
N TRP A 126 -7.94 23.08 -8.73
CA TRP A 126 -7.64 24.52 -8.73
C TRP A 126 -6.14 24.79 -8.73
N LEU A 127 -5.38 24.02 -7.96
CA LEU A 127 -3.92 24.16 -7.91
C LEU A 127 -3.26 23.67 -9.20
N VAL A 128 -3.76 22.62 -9.82
CA VAL A 128 -3.28 22.18 -11.15
C VAL A 128 -3.58 23.25 -12.20
N GLY A 129 -4.77 23.89 -12.14
CA GLY A 129 -5.08 25.05 -12.99
C GLY A 129 -4.10 26.20 -12.79
N GLY A 130 -3.72 26.50 -11.54
CA GLY A 130 -2.69 27.50 -11.22
C GLY A 130 -1.30 27.13 -11.77
N ALA A 131 -0.89 25.86 -11.61
CA ALA A 131 0.37 25.37 -12.19
C ALA A 131 0.36 25.45 -13.72
N ALA A 132 -0.76 25.10 -14.37
CA ALA A 132 -0.93 25.19 -15.81
C ALA A 132 -0.86 26.66 -16.27
N ALA A 133 -1.49 27.58 -15.56
CA ALA A 133 -1.41 29.01 -15.86
C ALA A 133 0.04 29.53 -15.75
N CYS A 134 0.80 29.09 -14.71
CA CYS A 134 2.23 29.42 -14.60
C CYS A 134 3.04 28.88 -15.78
N THR A 135 2.74 27.65 -16.23
CA THR A 135 3.41 27.02 -17.38
C THR A 135 3.14 27.80 -18.67
N VAL A 136 1.88 28.19 -18.92
CA VAL A 136 1.48 28.98 -20.08
C VAL A 136 2.16 30.34 -20.04
N ALA A 137 2.15 31.01 -18.89
CA ALA A 137 2.85 32.28 -18.71
C ALA A 137 4.35 32.17 -19.01
N ALA A 138 5.00 31.11 -18.55
CA ALA A 138 6.41 30.82 -18.81
C ALA A 138 6.72 30.58 -20.30
N LEU A 139 5.79 30.06 -21.07
CA LEU A 139 5.95 29.87 -22.51
C LEU A 139 5.67 31.13 -23.35
N VAL A 140 4.80 32.00 -22.86
CA VAL A 140 4.30 33.16 -23.64
C VAL A 140 5.07 34.46 -23.35
N LEU A 141 5.32 34.74 -22.04
CA LEU A 141 5.87 36.05 -21.64
C LEU A 141 7.33 36.27 -22.02
N PRO A 142 8.27 35.33 -21.90
CA PRO A 142 9.66 35.58 -22.20
C PRO A 142 9.91 35.78 -23.70
N SER A 143 10.89 36.59 -24.04
CA SER A 143 11.42 36.69 -25.39
C SER A 143 12.62 35.75 -25.54
N GLY A 144 12.57 34.83 -26.48
CA GLY A 144 13.64 33.88 -26.74
C GLY A 144 13.42 32.48 -26.17
N PHE A 145 13.95 31.49 -26.89
CA PHE A 145 13.73 30.07 -26.66
C PHE A 145 14.28 29.58 -25.30
N ASP A 146 15.54 30.00 -24.98
CA ASP A 146 16.22 29.50 -23.77
C ASP A 146 15.47 29.91 -22.50
N ALA A 147 14.96 31.17 -22.48
CA ALA A 147 14.15 31.65 -21.37
C ALA A 147 12.80 30.93 -21.28
N LYS A 148 12.15 30.63 -22.41
CA LYS A 148 10.87 29.90 -22.45
C LYS A 148 11.03 28.49 -21.92
N SER A 149 11.99 27.71 -22.42
CA SER A 149 12.23 26.33 -22.02
C SER A 149 12.68 26.24 -20.55
N GLY A 150 13.57 27.14 -20.11
CA GLY A 150 14.01 27.23 -18.71
C GLY A 150 12.89 27.57 -17.74
N LEU A 151 12.09 28.61 -18.04
CA LEU A 151 10.96 28.99 -17.18
C LEU A 151 9.81 27.98 -17.21
N ALA A 152 9.53 27.33 -18.35
CA ALA A 152 8.54 26.25 -18.42
C ALA A 152 8.91 25.05 -17.54
N LEU A 153 10.21 24.79 -17.37
CA LEU A 153 10.70 23.76 -16.47
C LEU A 153 10.70 24.20 -15.00
N LEU A 154 10.96 25.48 -14.70
CA LEU A 154 11.15 25.99 -13.33
C LEU A 154 9.86 26.48 -12.65
N ALA A 155 9.01 27.21 -13.37
CA ALA A 155 7.86 27.87 -12.77
C ALA A 155 6.86 26.89 -12.12
N PRO A 156 6.47 25.76 -12.75
CA PRO A 156 5.56 24.79 -12.13
C PRO A 156 6.14 24.12 -10.87
N PRO A 157 7.41 23.67 -10.84
CA PRO A 157 8.02 23.14 -9.61
C PRO A 157 8.15 24.16 -8.49
N LEU A 158 8.44 25.42 -8.79
CA LEU A 158 8.46 26.49 -7.79
C LEU A 158 7.07 26.73 -7.20
N PHE A 159 6.03 26.74 -8.03
CA PHE A 159 4.64 26.78 -7.58
C PHE A 159 4.32 25.56 -6.67
N ALA A 160 4.73 24.36 -7.09
CA ALA A 160 4.55 23.13 -6.32
C ALA A 160 5.31 23.15 -4.97
N THR A 161 6.47 23.80 -4.91
CA THR A 161 7.20 24.04 -3.65
C THR A 161 6.35 24.84 -2.67
N GLY A 162 5.69 25.90 -3.13
CA GLY A 162 4.74 26.68 -2.31
C GLY A 162 3.58 25.81 -1.78
N VAL A 163 3.06 24.91 -2.62
CA VAL A 163 2.02 23.95 -2.21
C VAL A 163 2.54 22.96 -1.16
N ALA A 164 3.74 22.40 -1.34
CA ALA A 164 4.35 21.50 -0.36
C ALA A 164 4.57 22.21 0.98
N LEU A 165 5.12 23.42 0.98
CA LEU A 165 5.31 24.24 2.18
C LEU A 165 4.00 24.57 2.89
N SER A 166 2.90 24.76 2.16
CA SER A 166 1.58 24.98 2.76
C SER A 166 1.08 23.77 3.59
N ALA A 167 1.64 22.59 3.36
CA ALA A 167 1.31 21.35 4.07
C ALA A 167 2.21 21.06 5.30
N VAL A 168 3.17 21.95 5.61
CA VAL A 168 4.13 21.78 6.72
C VAL A 168 3.43 21.56 8.06
N ARG A 169 2.27 22.16 8.31
CA ARG A 169 1.51 21.98 9.57
C ARG A 169 1.00 20.55 9.78
N THR A 170 0.80 19.79 8.71
CA THR A 170 0.20 18.43 8.77
C THR A 170 1.22 17.32 8.52
N ARG A 171 2.26 17.59 7.71
CA ARG A 171 3.28 16.62 7.29
C ARG A 171 4.66 17.30 7.23
N LEU A 172 5.17 17.74 8.36
CA LEU A 172 6.37 18.58 8.46
C LEU A 172 7.58 18.00 7.70
N VAL A 173 7.96 16.76 8.01
CA VAL A 173 9.18 16.15 7.44
C VAL A 173 9.04 15.93 5.93
N ASP A 174 7.95 15.31 5.49
CA ASP A 174 7.72 15.05 4.07
C ASP A 174 7.69 16.35 3.25
N ALA A 175 6.99 17.37 3.76
CA ALA A 175 6.85 18.66 3.08
C ALA A 175 8.19 19.40 2.94
N LEU A 176 9.02 19.40 4.00
CA LEU A 176 10.34 20.02 3.97
C LEU A 176 11.31 19.30 3.03
N VAL A 177 11.30 17.96 3.04
CA VAL A 177 12.15 17.14 2.15
C VAL A 177 11.78 17.39 0.68
N PHE A 178 10.48 17.38 0.34
CA PHE A 178 10.04 17.70 -1.02
C PHE A 178 10.37 19.12 -1.43
N ALA A 179 10.09 20.11 -0.58
CA ALA A 179 10.43 21.51 -0.85
C ALA A 179 11.94 21.70 -1.04
N GLY A 180 12.76 21.07 -0.20
CA GLY A 180 14.23 21.12 -0.31
C GLY A 180 14.73 20.52 -1.62
N CYS A 181 14.24 19.35 -2.02
CA CYS A 181 14.59 18.75 -3.31
C CYS A 181 14.17 19.58 -4.52
N LEU A 182 12.97 20.15 -4.50
CA LEU A 182 12.48 21.02 -5.58
C LEU A 182 13.25 22.32 -5.66
N LEU A 183 13.58 22.94 -4.53
CA LEU A 183 14.42 24.16 -4.48
C LEU A 183 15.84 23.87 -4.95
N LEU A 184 16.42 22.74 -4.55
CA LEU A 184 17.73 22.32 -5.05
C LEU A 184 17.72 22.13 -6.57
N PHE A 185 16.71 21.44 -7.10
CA PHE A 185 16.52 21.25 -8.54
C PHE A 185 16.37 22.60 -9.25
N ALA A 186 15.55 23.51 -8.72
CA ALA A 186 15.38 24.83 -9.27
C ALA A 186 16.67 25.67 -9.24
N SER A 187 17.43 25.59 -8.12
CA SER A 187 18.70 26.30 -7.98
C SER A 187 19.74 25.80 -8.98
N ILE A 188 19.87 24.47 -9.13
CA ILE A 188 20.77 23.87 -10.13
C ILE A 188 20.42 24.40 -11.52
N ASN A 189 19.13 24.43 -11.89
CA ASN A 189 18.70 24.95 -13.20
C ASN A 189 18.99 26.43 -13.38
N LEU A 190 18.81 27.24 -12.34
CA LEU A 190 19.00 28.69 -12.42
C LEU A 190 20.49 29.04 -12.56
N PHE A 191 21.37 28.44 -11.76
CA PHE A 191 22.79 28.74 -11.75
C PHE A 191 23.58 28.09 -12.89
N ALA A 192 23.07 26.98 -13.41
CA ALA A 192 23.73 26.24 -14.48
C ALA A 192 23.15 26.50 -15.87
N ALA A 193 22.20 27.42 -16.01
CA ALA A 193 21.49 27.69 -17.27
C ALA A 193 22.38 28.04 -18.47
N GLY A 194 23.60 28.56 -18.25
CA GLY A 194 24.53 28.90 -19.31
C GLY A 194 25.55 27.80 -19.68
N GLN A 195 25.75 26.80 -18.82
CA GLN A 195 26.76 25.75 -19.01
C GLN A 195 26.16 24.34 -19.12
N PHE A 196 24.85 24.24 -19.08
CA PHE A 196 24.17 23.10 -18.49
C PHE A 196 23.47 22.19 -19.49
N LEU A 197 23.19 22.68 -20.69
CA LEU A 197 22.17 22.08 -21.55
C LEU A 197 22.48 20.68 -22.08
N ASP A 198 23.75 20.24 -22.12
CA ASP A 198 24.09 19.01 -22.86
C ASP A 198 24.47 17.81 -21.98
N ARG A 199 24.92 17.96 -20.75
CA ARG A 199 25.53 16.84 -20.02
C ARG A 199 25.03 16.66 -18.58
N TYR A 200 24.99 17.71 -17.80
CA TYR A 200 24.70 17.62 -16.36
C TYR A 200 23.21 17.78 -16.03
N PHE A 201 22.48 18.42 -16.91
CA PHE A 201 21.04 18.67 -16.74
C PHE A 201 20.24 17.35 -16.58
N TYR A 202 20.49 16.36 -17.42
CA TYR A 202 19.81 15.10 -17.37
C TYR A 202 20.18 14.25 -16.14
N PHE A 203 21.37 14.46 -15.56
CA PHE A 203 21.71 13.86 -14.27
C PHE A 203 20.92 14.52 -13.13
N ALA A 204 20.68 15.81 -13.16
CA ALA A 204 19.82 16.48 -12.15
C ALA A 204 18.37 15.99 -12.27
N ILE A 205 17.85 15.85 -13.50
CA ILE A 205 16.53 15.24 -13.72
C ILE A 205 16.53 13.78 -13.22
N ALA A 206 17.55 13.00 -13.55
CA ALA A 206 17.64 11.61 -13.10
C ALA A 206 17.70 11.50 -11.57
N ALA A 207 18.44 12.38 -10.90
CA ALA A 207 18.49 12.43 -9.43
C ALA A 207 17.13 12.81 -8.81
N LEU A 208 16.44 13.80 -9.39
CA LEU A 208 15.09 14.17 -8.97
C LEU A 208 14.10 13.00 -9.19
N MET A 209 14.16 12.35 -10.34
CA MET A 209 13.30 11.20 -10.64
C MET A 209 13.58 10.04 -9.68
N LEU A 210 14.85 9.73 -9.40
CA LEU A 210 15.22 8.72 -8.42
C LEU A 210 14.65 9.03 -7.03
N PHE A 211 14.77 10.28 -6.59
CA PHE A 211 14.15 10.72 -5.34
C PHE A 211 12.63 10.47 -5.33
N LEU A 212 11.92 10.87 -6.39
CA LEU A 212 10.48 10.69 -6.50
C LEU A 212 10.11 9.19 -6.57
N PHE A 213 10.94 8.36 -7.20
CA PHE A 213 10.74 6.91 -7.26
C PHE A 213 10.88 6.27 -5.89
N ILE A 214 11.89 6.64 -5.10
CA ILE A 214 12.07 6.18 -3.73
C ILE A 214 10.86 6.58 -2.88
N GLN A 215 10.43 7.84 -2.96
CA GLN A 215 9.27 8.34 -2.23
C GLN A 215 7.97 7.61 -2.61
N GLN A 216 7.83 7.23 -3.87
CA GLN A 216 6.67 6.48 -4.33
C GLN A 216 6.74 5.01 -3.88
N ALA A 217 7.93 4.39 -3.92
CA ALA A 217 8.14 3.03 -3.43
C ALA A 217 7.82 2.92 -1.91
N ASP A 218 8.26 3.89 -1.12
CA ASP A 218 7.94 3.97 0.30
C ASP A 218 6.43 4.13 0.55
N ALA A 219 5.75 4.91 -0.29
CA ALA A 219 4.30 5.07 -0.21
C ALA A 219 3.57 3.75 -0.50
N PHE A 220 4.03 2.98 -1.50
CA PHE A 220 3.50 1.64 -1.80
C PHE A 220 3.72 0.67 -0.64
N ALA A 221 4.93 0.63 -0.08
CA ALA A 221 5.26 -0.26 1.02
C ALA A 221 4.38 0.00 2.25
N ARG A 222 4.15 1.27 2.58
CA ARG A 222 3.26 1.67 3.69
C ARG A 222 1.81 1.27 3.43
N GLU A 223 1.30 1.47 2.22
CA GLU A 223 -0.07 1.09 1.86
C GLU A 223 -0.27 -0.41 1.90
N GLU A 224 0.70 -1.20 1.38
CA GLU A 224 0.66 -2.66 1.43
C GLU A 224 0.65 -3.19 2.86
N SER A 225 1.53 -2.66 3.73
CA SER A 225 1.57 -3.05 5.14
C SER A 225 0.27 -2.71 5.89
N SER A 226 -0.33 -1.56 5.60
CA SER A 226 -1.63 -1.18 6.19
C SER A 226 -2.74 -2.13 5.77
N ARG A 227 -2.82 -2.49 4.48
CA ARG A 227 -3.81 -3.44 3.96
C ARG A 227 -3.66 -4.83 4.58
N GLN A 228 -2.42 -5.32 4.70
CA GLN A 228 -2.14 -6.61 5.35
C GLN A 228 -2.57 -6.60 6.83
N GLN A 229 -2.35 -5.50 7.54
CA GLN A 229 -2.81 -5.36 8.92
C GLN A 229 -4.33 -5.37 9.03
N GLU A 230 -5.03 -4.66 8.14
CA GLU A 230 -6.50 -4.66 8.10
C GLU A 230 -7.06 -6.04 7.79
N GLN A 231 -6.50 -6.75 6.81
CA GLN A 231 -6.89 -8.13 6.50
C GLN A 231 -6.66 -9.07 7.69
N SER A 232 -5.48 -9.01 8.32
CA SER A 232 -5.19 -9.84 9.50
C SER A 232 -6.12 -9.55 10.68
N ARG A 233 -6.58 -8.30 10.85
CA ARG A 233 -7.59 -7.96 11.85
C ARG A 233 -8.96 -8.53 11.49
N ALA A 234 -9.36 -8.42 10.23
CA ALA A 234 -10.63 -8.97 9.76
C ALA A 234 -10.67 -10.50 9.93
N ASP A 235 -9.59 -11.20 9.56
CA ASP A 235 -9.46 -12.65 9.71
C ASP A 235 -9.54 -13.09 11.18
N ARG A 236 -8.90 -12.33 12.08
CA ARG A 236 -8.98 -12.61 13.54
C ARG A 236 -10.39 -12.42 14.08
N LEU A 237 -11.07 -11.37 13.66
CA LEU A 237 -12.45 -11.12 14.08
C LEU A 237 -13.38 -12.21 13.56
N GLN A 238 -13.23 -12.62 12.30
CA GLN A 238 -13.99 -13.71 11.72
C GLN A 238 -13.76 -15.01 12.50
N TYR A 239 -12.51 -15.35 12.79
CA TYR A 239 -12.19 -16.53 13.59
C TYR A 239 -12.85 -16.53 14.99
N VAL A 240 -12.91 -15.36 15.64
CA VAL A 240 -13.58 -15.24 16.96
C VAL A 240 -15.09 -15.42 16.81
N ILE A 241 -15.71 -14.85 15.78
CA ILE A 241 -17.14 -15.01 15.50
C ILE A 241 -17.47 -16.48 15.23
N ASP A 242 -16.74 -17.12 14.34
CA ASP A 242 -16.93 -18.55 14.01
C ASP A 242 -16.80 -19.46 15.26
N ARG A 243 -15.86 -19.11 16.14
CA ARG A 243 -15.67 -19.84 17.40
C ARG A 243 -16.83 -19.65 18.37
N ILE A 244 -17.40 -18.44 18.47
CA ILE A 244 -18.58 -18.15 19.31
C ILE A 244 -19.79 -18.90 18.74
N GLU A 245 -20.03 -18.82 17.44
CA GLU A 245 -21.14 -19.53 16.79
C GLU A 245 -21.05 -21.04 16.97
N THR A 246 -19.85 -21.61 16.83
CA THR A 246 -19.63 -23.05 17.03
C THR A 246 -19.80 -23.44 18.49
N SER A 247 -19.45 -22.56 19.44
CA SER A 247 -19.62 -22.81 20.89
C SER A 247 -21.08 -22.80 21.32
N ASP A 248 -21.93 -22.03 20.64
CA ASP A 248 -23.37 -21.92 20.94
C ASP A 248 -24.26 -22.81 20.08
N ALA A 249 -23.67 -23.59 19.15
CA ALA A 249 -24.42 -24.51 18.30
C ALA A 249 -25.19 -25.52 19.16
N VAL A 250 -26.52 -25.51 19.01
CA VAL A 250 -27.40 -26.49 19.64
C VAL A 250 -27.21 -27.83 18.92
N THR A 251 -26.55 -28.76 19.59
CA THR A 251 -26.38 -30.12 19.08
C THR A 251 -27.54 -30.97 19.58
N PHE A 252 -28.12 -31.80 18.73
CA PHE A 252 -29.17 -32.74 19.11
C PHE A 252 -28.58 -34.14 19.21
N LEU A 253 -28.76 -34.77 20.35
CA LEU A 253 -28.41 -36.17 20.57
C LEU A 253 -29.61 -37.07 20.23
N SER A 254 -29.37 -38.09 19.42
CA SER A 254 -30.39 -39.11 19.11
C SER A 254 -30.29 -40.28 20.10
N VAL A 255 -31.16 -40.27 21.08
CA VAL A 255 -31.19 -41.25 22.16
C VAL A 255 -32.20 -42.34 21.83
N ARG A 256 -31.77 -43.60 21.83
CA ARG A 256 -32.67 -44.78 21.67
C ARG A 256 -33.05 -45.29 23.06
N ASP A 257 -34.29 -45.17 23.40
CA ASP A 257 -34.86 -45.69 24.64
C ASP A 257 -36.07 -46.58 24.34
N MET A 258 -36.07 -47.81 24.81
CA MET A 258 -37.14 -48.83 24.63
C MET A 258 -37.72 -48.92 23.20
N GLY A 259 -36.85 -48.86 22.19
CA GLY A 259 -37.26 -48.95 20.77
C GLY A 259 -37.81 -47.65 20.16
N ARG A 260 -37.82 -46.54 20.92
CA ARG A 260 -38.11 -45.20 20.41
C ARG A 260 -36.83 -44.38 20.31
N THR A 261 -36.75 -43.55 19.27
CA THR A 261 -35.64 -42.58 19.12
C THR A 261 -36.12 -41.21 19.55
N HIS A 262 -35.58 -40.71 20.63
CA HIS A 262 -35.81 -39.35 21.10
C HIS A 262 -34.66 -38.44 20.61
N ARG A 263 -34.99 -37.26 20.09
CA ARG A 263 -34.04 -36.25 19.73
C ARG A 263 -33.98 -35.22 20.84
N ILE A 264 -32.94 -35.26 21.66
CA ILE A 264 -32.75 -34.40 22.83
C ILE A 264 -31.81 -33.26 22.48
N SER A 265 -32.22 -32.02 22.77
CA SER A 265 -31.35 -30.86 22.62
C SER A 265 -30.24 -30.90 23.69
N SER A 266 -29.00 -30.58 23.26
CA SER A 266 -27.88 -30.49 24.23
C SER A 266 -28.10 -29.38 25.27
N GLN A 267 -28.94 -28.38 25.01
CA GLN A 267 -29.26 -27.35 25.99
C GLN A 267 -30.15 -27.86 27.14
N ASP A 268 -30.93 -28.90 26.86
CA ASP A 268 -31.84 -29.49 27.85
C ASP A 268 -31.14 -30.50 28.77
N ILE A 269 -29.89 -30.91 28.45
CA ILE A 269 -29.12 -31.86 29.23
C ILE A 269 -28.40 -31.10 30.37
N ALA A 270 -28.69 -31.49 31.61
CA ALA A 270 -28.02 -30.95 32.78
C ALA A 270 -26.67 -31.62 33.05
N TYR A 271 -26.66 -32.92 33.04
CA TYR A 271 -25.42 -33.73 33.17
C TYR A 271 -25.64 -35.12 32.62
N ILE A 272 -24.53 -35.83 32.39
CA ILE A 272 -24.49 -37.19 31.90
C ILE A 272 -23.71 -38.05 32.90
N LYS A 273 -24.28 -39.21 33.30
CA LYS A 273 -23.70 -40.12 34.24
C LYS A 273 -23.44 -41.47 33.54
N GLY A 274 -22.26 -42.03 33.74
CA GLY A 274 -21.93 -43.39 33.24
C GLY A 274 -22.58 -44.49 34.08
N ALA A 275 -23.22 -45.42 33.38
CA ALA A 275 -23.92 -46.56 33.97
C ALA A 275 -23.52 -47.87 33.27
N GLY A 276 -22.23 -48.26 33.39
CA GLY A 276 -21.69 -49.44 32.71
C GLY A 276 -21.53 -49.23 31.19
N ASP A 277 -22.21 -50.02 30.39
CA ASP A 277 -22.23 -49.95 28.92
C ASP A 277 -23.24 -48.89 28.39
N PHE A 278 -23.91 -48.18 29.29
CA PHE A 278 -24.88 -47.16 29.00
C PHE A 278 -24.50 -45.85 29.69
N VAL A 279 -25.12 -44.76 29.26
CA VAL A 279 -25.08 -43.49 29.94
C VAL A 279 -26.51 -43.05 30.30
N GLU A 280 -26.64 -42.42 31.44
CA GLU A 280 -27.86 -41.73 31.87
C GLU A 280 -27.75 -40.26 31.54
N LEU A 281 -28.62 -39.79 30.65
CA LEU A 281 -28.77 -38.33 30.29
C LEU A 281 -29.80 -37.77 31.23
N VAL A 282 -29.40 -36.89 32.14
CA VAL A 282 -30.31 -36.22 33.05
C VAL A 282 -30.62 -34.84 32.52
N LEU A 283 -31.90 -34.57 32.24
CA LEU A 283 -32.38 -33.32 31.68
C LEU A 283 -32.60 -32.26 32.78
N THR A 284 -32.65 -31.02 32.35
CA THR A 284 -33.00 -29.89 33.23
C THR A 284 -34.42 -29.99 33.83
N SER A 285 -35.30 -30.73 33.14
CA SER A 285 -36.63 -31.08 33.65
C SER A 285 -36.61 -32.10 34.80
N GLY A 286 -35.48 -32.78 35.04
CA GLY A 286 -35.37 -33.89 35.97
C GLY A 286 -35.66 -35.26 35.33
N GLU A 287 -36.04 -35.32 34.08
CA GLU A 287 -36.27 -36.52 33.32
C GLU A 287 -34.96 -37.22 33.00
N THR A 288 -34.92 -38.55 33.00
CA THR A 288 -33.69 -39.33 32.74
C THR A 288 -33.91 -40.27 31.58
N HIS A 289 -32.97 -40.26 30.63
CA HIS A 289 -32.95 -41.17 29.47
C HIS A 289 -31.71 -42.02 29.47
N LEU A 290 -31.87 -43.29 29.16
CA LEU A 290 -30.74 -44.22 28.96
C LEU A 290 -30.30 -44.21 27.50
N HIS A 291 -29.00 -44.08 27.27
CA HIS A 291 -28.43 -44.10 25.93
C HIS A 291 -27.29 -45.11 25.86
N SER A 292 -27.31 -45.91 24.79
CA SER A 292 -26.28 -46.92 24.53
C SER A 292 -25.05 -46.24 23.87
N ALA A 293 -24.21 -45.64 24.69
CA ALA A 293 -22.94 -45.03 24.30
C ALA A 293 -22.01 -44.99 25.52
N THR A 294 -20.74 -44.79 25.30
CA THR A 294 -19.79 -44.53 26.39
C THR A 294 -19.64 -43.04 26.65
N LEU A 295 -19.22 -42.66 27.87
CA LEU A 295 -18.92 -41.26 28.17
C LEU A 295 -17.80 -40.66 27.30
N ASN A 296 -16.89 -41.51 26.79
CA ASN A 296 -15.82 -41.06 25.93
C ASN A 296 -16.36 -40.72 24.53
N ASP A 297 -17.25 -41.53 23.98
CA ASP A 297 -17.87 -41.27 22.66
C ASP A 297 -18.67 -39.97 22.69
N LEU A 298 -19.41 -39.75 23.78
CA LEU A 298 -20.20 -38.52 23.95
C LEU A 298 -19.36 -37.28 24.23
N GLU A 299 -18.17 -37.40 24.83
CA GLU A 299 -17.29 -36.27 25.07
C GLU A 299 -16.84 -35.62 23.74
N ASP A 300 -16.68 -36.39 22.67
CA ASP A 300 -16.30 -35.93 21.34
C ASP A 300 -17.48 -35.40 20.52
N GLU A 301 -18.70 -35.85 20.79
CA GLU A 301 -19.94 -35.43 20.09
C GLU A 301 -20.60 -34.21 20.71
N LEU A 302 -20.35 -33.93 21.99
CA LEU A 302 -20.98 -32.87 22.73
C LEU A 302 -20.31 -31.51 22.47
N PRO A 303 -21.10 -30.44 22.50
CA PRO A 303 -20.57 -29.07 22.43
C PRO A 303 -19.53 -28.78 23.52
N ALA A 304 -18.63 -27.81 23.26
CA ALA A 304 -17.51 -27.44 24.13
C ALA A 304 -17.89 -27.01 25.55
N TYR A 305 -19.17 -26.67 25.76
CA TYR A 305 -19.65 -26.32 27.09
C TYR A 305 -19.99 -27.54 27.97
N PHE A 306 -19.88 -28.77 27.48
CA PHE A 306 -19.90 -29.97 28.31
C PHE A 306 -18.50 -30.29 28.81
N LEU A 307 -18.36 -30.37 30.12
CA LEU A 307 -17.07 -30.61 30.76
C LEU A 307 -17.05 -31.98 31.45
N ARG A 308 -16.04 -32.80 31.15
CA ARG A 308 -15.78 -34.03 31.92
C ARG A 308 -15.33 -33.65 33.32
N VAL A 309 -16.17 -33.87 34.34
CA VAL A 309 -15.90 -33.50 35.74
C VAL A 309 -15.40 -34.64 36.58
N HIS A 310 -15.75 -35.87 36.17
CA HIS A 310 -15.34 -37.09 36.81
C HIS A 310 -15.21 -38.24 35.78
N ARG A 311 -14.53 -39.33 36.14
CA ARG A 311 -14.49 -40.53 35.27
C ARG A 311 -15.88 -41.04 34.86
N SER A 312 -16.90 -40.76 35.67
CA SER A 312 -18.28 -41.20 35.48
C SER A 312 -19.28 -40.06 35.27
N TYR A 313 -18.83 -38.81 35.10
CA TYR A 313 -19.74 -37.67 34.94
C TYR A 313 -19.21 -36.67 33.94
N ILE A 314 -20.12 -36.16 33.06
CA ILE A 314 -19.96 -34.99 32.23
C ILE A 314 -21.04 -33.97 32.66
N ALA A 315 -20.70 -32.72 32.87
CA ALA A 315 -21.62 -31.67 33.30
C ALA A 315 -21.71 -30.56 32.24
N ASN A 316 -22.90 -29.99 32.10
CA ASN A 316 -23.13 -28.80 31.33
C ASN A 316 -22.61 -27.57 32.09
N SER A 317 -21.57 -26.91 31.63
CA SER A 317 -20.93 -25.76 32.30
C SER A 317 -21.85 -24.56 32.42
N LYS A 318 -22.83 -24.38 31.50
CA LYS A 318 -23.80 -23.29 31.53
C LYS A 318 -24.79 -23.39 32.71
N LEU A 319 -24.90 -24.57 33.32
CA LEU A 319 -25.81 -24.86 34.43
C LEU A 319 -25.11 -24.99 35.78
N ILE A 320 -23.80 -24.71 35.84
CA ILE A 320 -23.04 -24.77 37.09
C ILE A 320 -23.33 -23.54 37.94
N GLU A 321 -23.77 -23.77 39.18
CA GLU A 321 -24.00 -22.75 40.18
C GLU A 321 -22.75 -22.47 41.02
N SER A 322 -22.10 -23.54 41.50
CA SER A 322 -20.93 -23.37 42.37
C SER A 322 -20.01 -24.61 42.33
N LEU A 323 -18.73 -24.33 42.62
CA LEU A 323 -17.68 -25.36 42.76
C LEU A 323 -17.09 -25.25 44.15
N GLN A 324 -17.25 -26.32 44.98
CA GLN A 324 -16.64 -26.43 46.29
C GLN A 324 -15.45 -27.37 46.25
N ARG A 325 -14.33 -26.95 46.84
CA ARG A 325 -13.14 -27.83 46.97
C ARG A 325 -13.06 -28.39 48.36
N ASN A 326 -12.87 -29.73 48.45
CA ASN A 326 -12.69 -30.44 49.69
C ASN A 326 -11.21 -30.44 50.15
N ALA A 327 -10.95 -30.59 51.40
CA ALA A 327 -9.59 -30.67 51.97
C ALA A 327 -8.74 -31.80 51.35
N SER A 328 -9.36 -32.87 50.83
CA SER A 328 -8.74 -33.99 50.13
C SER A 328 -8.24 -33.65 48.71
N GLY A 329 -8.53 -32.43 48.21
CA GLY A 329 -8.18 -31.98 46.85
C GLY A 329 -9.16 -32.43 45.76
N THR A 330 -10.21 -33.19 46.09
CA THR A 330 -11.39 -33.41 45.26
C THR A 330 -12.37 -32.27 45.41
N GLY A 331 -13.43 -32.22 44.64
CA GLY A 331 -14.45 -31.19 44.77
C GLY A 331 -15.83 -31.71 44.51
N GLU A 332 -16.79 -30.84 44.76
CA GLU A 332 -18.20 -31.02 44.48
C GLU A 332 -18.69 -29.88 43.64
N LEU A 333 -19.34 -30.17 42.54
CA LEU A 333 -19.90 -29.23 41.61
C LEU A 333 -21.40 -29.22 41.76
N ARG A 334 -21.98 -28.08 42.07
CA ARG A 334 -23.43 -27.90 42.26
C ARG A 334 -24.03 -27.26 41.01
N LEU A 335 -25.08 -27.88 40.49
CA LEU A 335 -25.88 -27.37 39.38
C LEU A 335 -27.10 -26.60 39.90
N HIS A 336 -27.63 -25.68 39.07
CA HIS A 336 -28.87 -24.96 39.36
C HIS A 336 -30.07 -25.90 39.65
N SER A 337 -30.02 -27.13 39.14
CA SER A 337 -31.00 -28.17 39.45
C SER A 337 -30.82 -28.81 40.83
N ASN A 338 -29.99 -28.23 41.70
CA ASN A 338 -29.64 -28.71 43.04
C ASN A 338 -28.94 -30.09 43.10
N HIS A 339 -28.47 -30.61 41.96
CA HIS A 339 -27.67 -31.85 41.91
C HIS A 339 -26.22 -31.54 42.21
N ALA A 340 -25.61 -32.39 43.01
CA ALA A 340 -24.19 -32.32 43.37
C ALA A 340 -23.39 -33.42 42.64
N LEU A 341 -22.39 -33.04 41.86
CA LEU A 341 -21.58 -33.92 41.08
C LEU A 341 -20.15 -33.97 41.63
N PRO A 342 -19.53 -35.16 41.75
CA PRO A 342 -18.17 -35.29 42.24
C PRO A 342 -17.17 -34.79 41.18
N VAL A 343 -16.16 -34.06 41.63
CA VAL A 343 -15.06 -33.56 40.79
C VAL A 343 -13.76 -34.23 41.18
N SER A 344 -13.09 -34.84 40.20
CA SER A 344 -11.82 -35.51 40.45
C SER A 344 -10.67 -34.51 40.66
N ARG A 345 -9.69 -34.83 41.51
CA ARG A 345 -8.51 -34.02 41.79
C ARG A 345 -7.78 -33.54 40.51
N ARG A 346 -7.65 -34.45 39.53
CA ARG A 346 -6.93 -34.20 38.27
C ARG A 346 -7.65 -33.17 37.39
N ILE A 347 -8.98 -33.13 37.43
CA ILE A 347 -9.80 -32.31 36.54
C ILE A 347 -10.12 -30.91 37.16
N MET A 348 -9.98 -30.79 38.49
CA MET A 348 -10.25 -29.56 39.24
C MET A 348 -9.62 -28.29 38.64
N PRO A 349 -8.32 -28.27 38.21
CA PRO A 349 -7.72 -27.06 37.61
C PRO A 349 -8.39 -26.65 36.29
N LYS A 350 -8.78 -27.67 35.46
CA LYS A 350 -9.44 -27.43 34.16
C LYS A 350 -10.83 -26.83 34.36
N ILE A 351 -11.58 -27.29 35.33
CA ILE A 351 -12.93 -26.76 35.63
C ILE A 351 -12.83 -25.36 36.19
N LYS A 352 -11.87 -25.09 37.08
CA LYS A 352 -11.66 -23.76 37.61
C LYS A 352 -11.32 -22.73 36.52
N ALA A 353 -10.51 -23.12 35.54
CA ALA A 353 -10.18 -22.27 34.41
C ALA A 353 -11.35 -22.04 33.44
N ALA A 354 -12.27 -23.00 33.33
CA ALA A 354 -13.46 -22.90 32.48
C ALA A 354 -14.59 -22.06 33.11
N LEU A 355 -14.55 -21.83 34.43
CA LEU A 355 -15.52 -21.05 35.19
C LEU A 355 -15.03 -19.61 35.47
N GLN A 356 -13.81 -19.26 35.10
CA GLN A 356 -13.23 -17.91 35.14
C GLN A 356 -13.39 -17.19 33.81
#